data_939dd691f20b19896abeb48a7afffa7b
#
_entry.id   939dd691f20b19896abeb48a7afffa7b
#
_cell.length_a   1.000
_cell.length_b   1.000
_cell.length_c   1.000
_cell.angle_alpha   90.00
_cell.angle_beta   90.00
_cell.angle_gamma   90.00
#
_symmetry.space_group_name_H-M   'P 1'
#
loop_
_entity.id
_entity.type
_entity.pdbx_description
1 polymer ?
#
loop_
_entity_poly.entity_id
_entity_poly.type
_entity_poly.pdbx_seq_one_letter_code
_entity_poly.pdbx_strand_id
1 'polypeptide(L)'
;AKGIYLVPQEPMLFPNMTVEENVLIGFSEPKAELRRRLSGLIKQLNWKVDLHRKAGGLSIAEQQLVEILRGLLRNARILILDEPTSALTFDEVEALFRIIADLREKNISMIYITHRLTEVFEIATHVSIMRDGVIALCGPVGDFTREMLVQGLLPPDTEQGEALVCIPPDYQGREPMLRLEGYTGYGF
;
A
#
# COMPACT_ATOMS: atom_id res chain seq x y z
N ALA A 1 9.68 -21.78 -6.77
CA ALA A 1 9.51 -20.44 -6.20
C ALA A 1 9.75 -20.53 -4.69
N LYS A 2 10.41 -19.53 -4.06
CA LYS A 2 10.73 -19.54 -2.62
C LYS A 2 9.55 -19.10 -1.74
N GLY A 3 8.31 -19.00 -2.29
CA GLY A 3 7.13 -18.57 -1.55
C GLY A 3 7.09 -17.08 -1.23
N ILE A 4 7.84 -16.27 -1.97
CA ILE A 4 7.85 -14.80 -1.86
C ILE A 4 7.24 -14.22 -3.14
N TYR A 5 6.35 -13.24 -2.99
CA TYR A 5 5.73 -12.53 -4.11
C TYR A 5 5.73 -11.02 -3.84
N LEU A 6 6.17 -10.25 -4.84
CA LEU A 6 6.14 -8.80 -4.81
C LEU A 6 4.86 -8.29 -5.49
N VAL A 7 4.09 -7.52 -4.77
CA VAL A 7 2.98 -6.70 -5.29
C VAL A 7 3.56 -5.31 -5.54
N PRO A 8 3.73 -4.89 -6.80
CA PRO A 8 4.38 -3.63 -7.12
C PRO A 8 3.47 -2.45 -6.83
N GLN A 9 4.06 -1.26 -6.70
CA GLN A 9 3.36 0.01 -6.51
C GLN A 9 2.32 0.25 -7.63
N GLU A 10 2.72 0.04 -8.89
CA GLU A 10 1.82 0.08 -10.04
C GLU A 10 1.45 -1.35 -10.45
N PRO A 11 0.16 -1.76 -10.37
CA PRO A 11 -0.26 -3.08 -10.77
C PRO A 11 0.08 -3.39 -12.22
N MET A 12 0.76 -4.51 -12.46
CA MET A 12 1.20 -4.93 -13.80
C MET A 12 0.19 -5.89 -14.44
N LEU A 13 -1.01 -5.40 -14.71
CA LEU A 13 -2.07 -6.18 -15.33
C LEU A 13 -2.17 -5.91 -16.84
N PHE A 14 -2.63 -6.91 -17.59
CA PHE A 14 -3.00 -6.76 -18.98
C PHE A 14 -4.43 -6.22 -19.08
N PRO A 15 -4.63 -4.96 -19.50
CA PRO A 15 -5.92 -4.28 -19.38
C PRO A 15 -7.03 -4.91 -20.23
N ASN A 16 -6.68 -5.54 -21.34
CA ASN A 16 -7.63 -6.20 -22.25
C ASN A 16 -7.99 -7.64 -21.84
N MET A 17 -7.27 -8.22 -20.88
CA MET A 17 -7.53 -9.54 -20.31
C MET A 17 -8.51 -9.41 -19.12
N THR A 18 -9.24 -10.48 -18.86
CA THR A 18 -10.08 -10.60 -17.69
C THR A 18 -9.25 -10.71 -16.39
N VAL A 19 -9.88 -10.52 -15.24
CA VAL A 19 -9.26 -10.75 -13.93
C VAL A 19 -8.75 -12.20 -13.85
N GLU A 20 -9.58 -13.18 -14.24
CA GLU A 20 -9.17 -14.59 -14.25
C GLU A 20 -7.90 -14.79 -15.09
N GLU A 21 -7.88 -14.30 -16.32
CA GLU A 21 -6.74 -14.44 -17.22
C GLU A 21 -5.47 -13.81 -16.63
N ASN A 22 -5.59 -12.62 -16.05
CA ASN A 22 -4.49 -11.95 -15.36
C ASN A 22 -3.94 -12.77 -14.20
N VAL A 23 -4.82 -13.36 -13.37
CA VAL A 23 -4.39 -14.17 -12.24
C VAL A 23 -3.72 -15.47 -12.70
N LEU A 24 -4.23 -16.09 -13.77
CA LEU A 24 -3.75 -17.39 -14.26
C LEU A 24 -2.52 -17.31 -15.17
N ILE A 25 -2.12 -16.14 -15.61
CA ILE A 25 -1.00 -15.97 -16.53
C ILE A 25 0.32 -16.49 -15.95
N GLY A 26 1.10 -17.18 -16.76
CA GLY A 26 2.43 -17.70 -16.39
C GLY A 26 2.41 -18.98 -15.55
N PHE A 27 1.26 -19.65 -15.43
CA PHE A 27 1.17 -20.99 -14.89
C PHE A 27 1.26 -22.04 -16.02
N SER A 28 1.88 -23.18 -15.71
CA SER A 28 1.98 -24.33 -16.60
C SER A 28 0.94 -25.40 -16.32
N GLU A 29 0.27 -25.33 -15.16
CA GLU A 29 -0.74 -26.28 -14.74
C GLU A 29 -2.03 -26.15 -15.58
N PRO A 30 -2.86 -27.22 -15.66
CA PRO A 30 -4.12 -27.20 -16.38
C PRO A 30 -5.05 -26.08 -15.85
N LYS A 31 -5.63 -25.30 -16.78
CA LYS A 31 -6.51 -24.17 -16.42
C LYS A 31 -7.69 -24.58 -15.51
N ALA A 32 -8.24 -25.78 -15.71
CA ALA A 32 -9.34 -26.28 -14.87
C ALA A 32 -8.94 -26.44 -13.38
N GLU A 33 -7.72 -26.91 -13.13
CA GLU A 33 -7.16 -27.04 -11.80
C GLU A 33 -6.92 -25.66 -11.15
N LEU A 34 -6.31 -24.76 -11.91
CA LEU A 34 -6.05 -23.38 -11.44
C LEU A 34 -7.35 -22.64 -11.12
N ARG A 35 -8.39 -22.79 -11.95
CA ARG A 35 -9.72 -22.21 -11.70
C ARG A 35 -10.32 -22.72 -10.41
N ARG A 36 -10.22 -24.04 -10.16
CA ARG A 36 -10.71 -24.65 -8.93
C ARG A 36 -9.98 -24.08 -7.70
N ARG A 37 -8.65 -23.97 -7.77
CA ARG A 37 -7.82 -23.39 -6.70
C ARG A 37 -8.15 -21.91 -6.48
N LEU A 38 -8.29 -21.13 -7.56
CA LEU A 38 -8.64 -19.71 -7.47
C LEU A 38 -10.01 -19.49 -6.83
N SER A 39 -11.02 -20.26 -7.26
CA SER A 39 -12.37 -20.20 -6.68
C SER A 39 -12.35 -20.59 -5.20
N GLY A 40 -11.59 -21.63 -4.85
CA GLY A 40 -11.38 -22.01 -3.45
C GLY A 40 -10.75 -20.92 -2.61
N LEU A 41 -9.72 -20.27 -3.14
CA LEU A 41 -9.02 -19.16 -2.49
C LEU A 41 -9.95 -17.97 -2.26
N ILE A 42 -10.68 -17.51 -3.28
CA ILE A 42 -11.63 -16.40 -3.18
C ILE A 42 -12.71 -16.70 -2.13
N LYS A 43 -13.24 -17.93 -2.13
CA LYS A 43 -14.23 -18.38 -1.12
C LYS A 43 -13.63 -18.39 0.29
N GLN A 44 -12.41 -18.88 0.46
CA GLN A 44 -11.72 -18.93 1.74
C GLN A 44 -11.45 -17.52 2.30
N LEU A 45 -11.16 -16.57 1.41
CA LEU A 45 -10.91 -15.17 1.76
C LEU A 45 -12.22 -14.37 1.94
N ASN A 46 -13.36 -14.94 1.52
CA ASN A 46 -14.65 -14.26 1.48
C ASN A 46 -14.62 -12.93 0.68
N TRP A 47 -13.80 -12.89 -0.38
CA TRP A 47 -13.66 -11.70 -1.21
C TRP A 47 -14.67 -11.69 -2.34
N LYS A 48 -15.16 -10.49 -2.68
CA LYS A 48 -16.06 -10.27 -3.82
C LYS A 48 -15.25 -9.84 -5.03
N VAL A 49 -14.98 -10.77 -5.95
CA VAL A 49 -14.18 -10.52 -7.15
C VAL A 49 -14.93 -11.00 -8.38
N ASP A 50 -15.16 -10.11 -9.33
CA ASP A 50 -15.70 -10.50 -10.65
C ASP A 50 -14.55 -10.95 -11.57
N LEU A 51 -14.39 -12.25 -11.70
CA LEU A 51 -13.34 -12.86 -12.49
C LEU A 51 -13.46 -12.61 -14.00
N HIS A 52 -14.66 -12.26 -14.50
CA HIS A 52 -14.93 -12.04 -15.92
C HIS A 52 -14.76 -10.58 -16.35
N ARG A 53 -14.67 -9.66 -15.43
CA ARG A 53 -14.44 -8.23 -15.70
C ARG A 53 -13.06 -8.01 -16.28
N LYS A 54 -12.93 -7.13 -17.29
CA LYS A 54 -11.62 -6.76 -17.86
C LYS A 54 -10.83 -5.89 -16.87
N ALA A 55 -9.53 -6.15 -16.78
CA ALA A 55 -8.66 -5.46 -15.83
C ALA A 55 -8.56 -3.95 -16.08
N GLY A 56 -8.67 -3.50 -17.32
CA GLY A 56 -8.63 -2.07 -17.66
C GLY A 56 -9.82 -1.25 -17.15
N GLY A 57 -10.89 -1.90 -16.68
CA GLY A 57 -12.03 -1.23 -16.05
C GLY A 57 -12.02 -1.29 -14.52
N LEU A 58 -10.96 -1.81 -13.91
CA LEU A 58 -10.80 -1.90 -12.46
C LEU A 58 -10.25 -0.60 -11.88
N SER A 59 -10.67 -0.24 -10.65
CA SER A 59 -9.99 0.78 -9.86
C SER A 59 -8.57 0.30 -9.48
N ILE A 60 -7.71 1.20 -9.06
CA ILE A 60 -6.35 0.85 -8.63
C ILE A 60 -6.38 -0.15 -7.46
N ALA A 61 -7.29 0.04 -6.50
CA ALA A 61 -7.48 -0.89 -5.39
C ALA A 61 -7.90 -2.29 -5.85
N GLU A 62 -8.83 -2.39 -6.81
CA GLU A 62 -9.22 -3.66 -7.41
C GLU A 62 -8.04 -4.32 -8.16
N GLN A 63 -7.20 -3.54 -8.84
CA GLN A 63 -6.01 -4.03 -9.51
C GLN A 63 -4.97 -4.56 -8.50
N GLN A 64 -4.76 -3.87 -7.39
CA GLN A 64 -3.90 -4.35 -6.28
C GLN A 64 -4.41 -5.67 -5.72
N LEU A 65 -5.72 -5.81 -5.55
CA LEU A 65 -6.34 -7.07 -5.13
C LEU A 65 -6.04 -8.22 -6.10
N VAL A 66 -6.08 -7.97 -7.40
CA VAL A 66 -5.75 -8.97 -8.43
C VAL A 66 -4.28 -9.39 -8.33
N GLU A 67 -3.36 -8.46 -8.07
CA GLU A 67 -1.93 -8.77 -7.84
C GLU A 67 -1.74 -9.63 -6.58
N ILE A 68 -2.43 -9.31 -5.50
CA ILE A 68 -2.40 -10.12 -4.27
C ILE A 68 -2.91 -11.55 -4.56
N LEU A 69 -4.04 -11.70 -5.27
CA LEU A 69 -4.57 -13.00 -5.69
C LEU A 69 -3.58 -13.81 -6.53
N ARG A 70 -2.84 -13.15 -7.45
CA ARG A 70 -1.77 -13.79 -8.23
C ARG A 70 -0.69 -14.37 -7.32
N GLY A 71 -0.27 -13.60 -6.33
CA GLY A 71 0.73 -14.04 -5.35
C GLY A 71 0.24 -15.23 -4.53
N LEU A 72 -0.97 -15.16 -4.02
CA LEU A 72 -1.57 -16.23 -3.21
C LEU A 72 -1.79 -17.51 -4.01
N LEU A 73 -2.27 -17.41 -5.25
CA LEU A 73 -2.43 -18.59 -6.13
C LEU A 73 -1.08 -19.27 -6.44
N ARG A 74 0.03 -18.51 -6.40
CA ARG A 74 1.41 -19.03 -6.51
C ARG A 74 1.94 -19.61 -5.21
N ASN A 75 1.08 -19.78 -4.19
CA ASN A 75 1.43 -20.26 -2.86
C ASN A 75 2.47 -19.35 -2.17
N ALA A 76 2.34 -18.03 -2.34
CA ALA A 76 3.16 -17.08 -1.60
C ALA A 76 2.85 -17.18 -0.10
N ARG A 77 3.89 -17.28 0.70
CA ARG A 77 3.85 -17.25 2.16
C ARG A 77 4.26 -15.88 2.70
N ILE A 78 4.98 -15.13 1.88
CA ILE A 78 5.43 -13.76 2.16
C ILE A 78 4.99 -12.91 0.98
N LEU A 79 4.21 -11.86 1.25
CA LEU A 79 3.88 -10.81 0.29
C LEU A 79 4.71 -9.57 0.61
N ILE A 80 5.32 -8.99 -0.41
CA ILE A 80 5.95 -7.67 -0.32
C ILE A 80 5.01 -6.70 -1.01
N LEU A 81 4.51 -5.72 -0.28
CA LEU A 81 3.62 -4.68 -0.78
C LEU A 81 4.41 -3.38 -0.87
N ASP A 82 4.68 -2.93 -2.09
CA ASP A 82 5.50 -1.75 -2.34
C ASP A 82 4.61 -0.53 -2.58
N GLU A 83 4.56 0.37 -1.60
CA GLU A 83 3.73 1.59 -1.58
C GLU A 83 2.29 1.39 -2.09
N PRO A 84 1.54 0.38 -1.63
CA PRO A 84 0.30 -0.06 -2.26
C PRO A 84 -0.84 0.97 -2.15
N THR A 85 -0.69 2.02 -1.34
CA THR A 85 -1.70 3.05 -1.09
C THR A 85 -1.43 4.37 -1.81
N SER A 86 -0.32 4.47 -2.56
CA SER A 86 0.14 5.73 -3.14
C SER A 86 -0.89 6.43 -4.05
N ALA A 87 -1.73 5.65 -4.75
CA ALA A 87 -2.74 6.14 -5.68
C ALA A 87 -4.18 5.83 -5.24
N LEU A 88 -4.39 5.44 -3.98
CA LEU A 88 -5.70 5.05 -3.46
C LEU A 88 -6.40 6.23 -2.76
N THR A 89 -7.72 6.26 -2.89
CA THR A 89 -8.60 7.09 -2.06
C THR A 89 -8.65 6.57 -0.61
N PHE A 90 -9.16 7.39 0.31
CA PHE A 90 -9.27 7.00 1.72
C PHE A 90 -10.07 5.70 1.91
N ASP A 91 -11.25 5.58 1.28
CA ASP A 91 -12.09 4.38 1.38
C ASP A 91 -11.41 3.13 0.82
N GLU A 92 -10.61 3.30 -0.26
CA GLU A 92 -9.84 2.20 -0.86
C GLU A 92 -8.68 1.76 0.04
N VAL A 93 -8.03 2.69 0.74
CA VAL A 93 -7.00 2.37 1.75
C VAL A 93 -7.59 1.54 2.87
N GLU A 94 -8.74 1.94 3.42
CA GLU A 94 -9.43 1.16 4.45
C GLU A 94 -9.81 -0.24 3.96
N ALA A 95 -10.26 -0.36 2.71
CA ALA A 95 -10.57 -1.66 2.10
C ALA A 95 -9.32 -2.54 2.00
N LEU A 96 -8.18 -1.98 1.58
CA LEU A 96 -6.91 -2.69 1.52
C LEU A 96 -6.45 -3.13 2.93
N PHE A 97 -6.59 -2.29 3.95
CA PHE A 97 -6.21 -2.63 5.32
C PHE A 97 -7.04 -3.78 5.90
N ARG A 98 -8.33 -3.84 5.56
CA ARG A 98 -9.16 -5.02 5.90
C ARG A 98 -8.63 -6.30 5.24
N ILE A 99 -8.22 -6.23 3.98
CA ILE A 99 -7.61 -7.35 3.26
C ILE A 99 -6.31 -7.78 3.94
N ILE A 100 -5.45 -6.83 4.33
CA ILE A 100 -4.20 -7.10 5.05
C ILE A 100 -4.47 -7.78 6.39
N ALA A 101 -5.47 -7.33 7.14
CA ALA A 101 -5.89 -7.95 8.39
C ALA A 101 -6.35 -9.41 8.18
N ASP A 102 -7.20 -9.66 7.19
CA ASP A 102 -7.67 -11.01 6.83
C ASP A 102 -6.51 -11.95 6.46
N LEU A 103 -5.53 -11.45 5.72
CA LEU A 103 -4.36 -12.22 5.32
C LEU A 103 -3.45 -12.55 6.52
N ARG A 104 -3.30 -11.60 7.45
CA ARG A 104 -2.55 -11.80 8.69
C ARG A 104 -3.17 -12.89 9.56
N GLU A 105 -4.51 -12.90 9.71
CA GLU A 105 -5.25 -13.95 10.41
C GLU A 105 -5.03 -15.33 9.80
N LYS A 106 -4.77 -15.40 8.49
CA LYS A 106 -4.46 -16.62 7.76
C LYS A 106 -2.95 -16.97 7.75
N ASN A 107 -2.15 -16.34 8.61
CA ASN A 107 -0.71 -16.55 8.74
C ASN A 107 0.08 -16.29 7.45
N ILE A 108 -0.38 -15.36 6.61
CA ILE A 108 0.42 -14.81 5.52
C ILE A 108 1.30 -13.71 6.09
N SER A 109 2.60 -13.86 5.97
CA SER A 109 3.55 -12.83 6.36
C SER A 109 3.60 -11.73 5.31
N MET A 110 3.72 -10.46 5.75
CA MET A 110 3.76 -9.33 4.83
C MET A 110 4.92 -8.40 5.20
N ILE A 111 5.59 -7.90 4.18
CA ILE A 111 6.51 -6.76 4.26
C ILE A 111 5.80 -5.61 3.56
N TYR A 112 5.47 -4.58 4.32
CA TYR A 112 4.75 -3.42 3.83
C TYR A 112 5.70 -2.23 3.75
N ILE A 113 5.96 -1.76 2.55
CA ILE A 113 6.84 -0.61 2.29
C ILE A 113 5.97 0.62 2.12
N THR A 114 6.22 1.65 2.92
CA THR A 114 5.49 2.92 2.86
C THR A 114 6.35 4.06 3.39
N HIS A 115 6.07 5.28 2.92
CA HIS A 115 6.57 6.52 3.50
C HIS A 115 5.53 7.21 4.41
N ARG A 116 4.33 6.61 4.57
CA ARG A 116 3.23 7.14 5.37
C ARG A 116 3.26 6.56 6.78
N LEU A 117 3.77 7.31 7.75
CA LEU A 117 3.92 6.83 9.13
C LEU A 117 2.58 6.46 9.79
N THR A 118 1.47 7.09 9.40
CA THR A 118 0.14 6.76 9.92
C THR A 118 -0.24 5.31 9.62
N GLU A 119 0.10 4.83 8.43
CA GLU A 119 -0.17 3.44 8.00
C GLU A 119 0.63 2.44 8.85
N VAL A 120 1.88 2.79 9.18
CA VAL A 120 2.76 1.93 10.01
C VAL A 120 2.11 1.63 11.35
N PHE A 121 1.59 2.65 12.04
CA PHE A 121 0.95 2.46 13.35
C PHE A 121 -0.37 1.70 13.28
N GLU A 122 -1.04 1.71 12.13
CA GLU A 122 -2.33 1.08 11.96
C GLU A 122 -2.21 -0.43 11.68
N ILE A 123 -1.26 -0.84 10.84
CA ILE A 123 -1.21 -2.21 10.33
C ILE A 123 0.00 -3.02 10.76
N ALA A 124 1.12 -2.37 11.10
CA ALA A 124 2.37 -3.07 11.35
C ALA A 124 2.46 -3.63 12.79
N THR A 125 3.10 -4.77 12.94
CA THR A 125 3.53 -5.33 14.22
C THR A 125 4.96 -4.94 14.57
N HIS A 126 5.79 -4.82 13.53
CA HIS A 126 7.19 -4.42 13.62
C HIS A 126 7.47 -3.38 12.56
N VAL A 127 8.42 -2.51 12.84
CA VAL A 127 8.88 -1.48 11.92
C VAL A 127 10.40 -1.59 11.74
N SER A 128 10.84 -1.32 10.52
CA SER A 128 12.26 -1.14 10.20
C SER A 128 12.39 0.12 9.38
N ILE A 129 13.18 1.07 9.85
CA ILE A 129 13.53 2.27 9.09
C ILE A 129 14.84 2.02 8.36
N MET A 130 14.78 2.11 7.03
CA MET A 130 15.94 2.03 6.16
C MET A 130 16.30 3.43 5.66
N ARG A 131 17.56 3.79 5.80
CA ARG A 131 18.14 5.04 5.33
C ARG A 131 19.50 4.77 4.71
N ASP A 132 19.76 5.29 3.53
CA ASP A 132 21.03 5.15 2.80
C ASP A 132 21.52 3.69 2.69
N GLY A 133 20.56 2.76 2.51
CA GLY A 133 20.83 1.32 2.39
C GLY A 133 21.11 0.59 3.71
N VAL A 134 21.03 1.28 4.87
CA VAL A 134 21.22 0.70 6.21
C VAL A 134 19.93 0.77 7.03
N ILE A 135 19.75 -0.22 7.90
CA ILE A 135 18.65 -0.18 8.88
C ILE A 135 19.05 0.74 10.02
N ALA A 136 18.38 1.88 10.13
CA ALA A 136 18.61 2.88 11.18
C ALA A 136 17.90 2.52 12.50
N LEU A 137 16.66 2.00 12.41
CA LEU A 137 15.86 1.56 13.55
C LEU A 137 15.11 0.27 13.16
N CYS A 138 14.93 -0.62 14.13
CA CYS A 138 14.13 -1.83 13.95
C CYS A 138 13.58 -2.31 15.29
N GLY A 139 12.31 -2.73 15.32
CA GLY A 139 11.69 -3.29 16.51
C GLY A 139 10.17 -3.39 16.43
N PRO A 140 9.50 -3.83 17.53
CA PRO A 140 8.05 -3.79 17.63
C PRO A 140 7.52 -2.36 17.48
N VAL A 141 6.41 -2.17 16.76
CA VAL A 141 5.86 -0.83 16.49
C VAL A 141 5.49 -0.10 17.79
N GLY A 142 5.05 -0.84 18.82
CA GLY A 142 4.68 -0.28 20.11
C GLY A 142 5.82 0.35 20.91
N ASP A 143 7.08 0.07 20.55
CA ASP A 143 8.26 0.64 21.19
C ASP A 143 8.64 2.03 20.63
N PHE A 144 7.97 2.47 19.57
CA PHE A 144 8.29 3.70 18.85
C PHE A 144 7.16 4.72 18.92
N THR A 145 7.53 5.99 19.11
CA THR A 145 6.63 7.11 18.86
C THR A 145 6.78 7.60 17.42
N ARG A 146 5.84 8.43 16.97
CA ARG A 146 5.92 9.06 15.65
C ARG A 146 7.19 9.88 15.49
N GLU A 147 7.55 10.63 16.55
CA GLU A 147 8.75 11.48 16.60
C GLU A 147 10.02 10.64 16.44
N MET A 148 10.10 9.48 17.12
CA MET A 148 11.24 8.57 16.99
C MET A 148 11.39 8.03 15.56
N LEU A 149 10.27 7.68 14.90
CA LEU A 149 10.31 7.23 13.51
C LEU A 149 10.74 8.37 12.57
N VAL A 150 10.24 9.60 12.78
CA VAL A 150 10.67 10.77 12.00
C VAL A 150 12.16 11.03 12.18
N GLN A 151 12.67 10.99 13.42
CA GLN A 151 14.10 11.17 13.70
C GLN A 151 14.95 10.07 13.03
N GLY A 152 14.48 8.82 13.02
CA GLY A 152 15.16 7.73 12.32
C GLY A 152 15.30 7.93 10.81
N LEU A 153 14.41 8.74 10.20
CA LEU A 153 14.47 9.10 8.79
C LEU A 153 15.44 10.27 8.51
N LEU A 154 15.74 11.11 9.50
CA LEU A 154 16.63 12.23 9.33
C LEU A 154 18.10 11.79 9.30
N PRO A 155 18.98 12.49 8.54
CA PRO A 155 20.42 12.27 8.59
C PRO A 155 20.97 12.42 10.03
N PRO A 156 22.03 11.67 10.41
CA PRO A 156 22.55 11.68 11.78
C PRO A 156 23.05 13.04 12.27
N ASP A 157 23.46 13.91 11.35
CA ASP A 157 23.99 15.25 11.64
C ASP A 157 22.92 16.37 11.48
N THR A 158 21.66 15.98 11.35
CA THR A 158 20.58 16.98 11.37
C THR A 158 20.37 17.38 12.82
N GLU A 159 21.10 18.43 13.26
CA GLU A 159 20.72 19.14 14.47
C GLU A 159 19.22 19.47 14.36
N GLN A 160 18.49 19.26 15.45
CA GLN A 160 17.14 19.80 15.57
C GLN A 160 17.27 21.32 15.45
N GLY A 161 17.38 21.81 14.23
CA GLY A 161 17.25 23.23 13.98
C GLY A 161 15.94 23.62 14.61
N GLU A 162 15.98 24.63 15.47
CA GLU A 162 14.79 25.35 15.96
C GLU A 162 13.83 25.41 14.78
N ALA A 163 12.60 24.94 14.98
CA ALA A 163 11.59 24.93 13.94
C ALA A 163 11.75 26.25 13.19
N LEU A 164 12.11 26.17 11.90
CA LEU A 164 12.28 27.39 11.11
C LEU A 164 10.96 28.11 11.26
N VAL A 165 10.94 29.11 12.13
CA VAL A 165 9.81 30.00 12.26
C VAL A 165 9.74 30.66 10.91
N CYS A 166 8.91 30.11 10.04
CA CYS A 166 8.61 30.70 8.76
C CYS A 166 7.93 32.03 9.11
N ILE A 167 8.74 33.08 9.23
CA ILE A 167 8.22 34.43 9.34
C ILE A 167 7.54 34.68 8.00
N PRO A 168 6.20 34.73 7.95
CA PRO A 168 5.53 34.97 6.69
C PRO A 168 6.04 36.30 6.13
N PRO A 169 6.36 36.39 4.86
CA PRO A 169 6.77 37.62 4.25
C PRO A 169 5.71 38.69 4.51
N ASP A 170 6.13 39.93 4.83
CA ASP A 170 5.22 41.04 4.96
C ASP A 170 4.62 41.38 3.59
N TYR A 171 3.35 41.04 3.44
CA TYR A 171 2.57 41.30 2.24
C TYR A 171 1.76 42.62 2.33
N GLN A 172 1.94 43.42 3.38
CA GLN A 172 1.22 44.68 3.52
C GLN A 172 1.53 45.60 2.33
N GLY A 173 0.47 46.07 1.67
CA GLY A 173 0.58 46.96 0.51
C GLY A 173 0.87 46.30 -0.84
N ARG A 174 0.87 44.96 -0.92
CA ARG A 174 0.96 44.25 -2.20
C ARG A 174 -0.42 43.83 -2.70
N GLU A 175 -0.66 43.95 -4.01
CA GLU A 175 -1.88 43.39 -4.60
C GLU A 175 -1.83 41.85 -4.54
N PRO A 176 -2.89 41.20 -4.10
CA PRO A 176 -2.95 39.75 -4.05
C PRO A 176 -2.95 39.18 -5.48
N MET A 177 -2.06 38.21 -5.78
CA MET A 177 -2.06 37.50 -7.06
C MET A 177 -3.32 36.64 -7.26
N LEU A 178 -3.96 36.22 -6.17
CA LEU A 178 -5.19 35.43 -6.19
C LEU A 178 -6.07 35.85 -5.03
N ARG A 179 -7.32 36.20 -5.28
CA ARG A 179 -8.34 36.47 -4.26
C ARG A 179 -9.48 35.48 -4.47
N LEU A 180 -9.79 34.68 -3.42
CA LEU A 180 -10.92 33.77 -3.39
C LEU A 180 -12.04 34.42 -2.55
N GLU A 181 -13.14 34.80 -3.20
CA GLU A 181 -14.30 35.38 -2.53
C GLU A 181 -15.45 34.34 -2.52
N GLY A 182 -16.03 34.13 -1.33
CA GLY A 182 -17.16 33.20 -1.16
C GLY A 182 -16.81 31.72 -1.31
N TYR A 183 -15.53 31.34 -1.22
CA TYR A 183 -15.12 29.95 -1.24
C TYR A 183 -15.47 29.26 0.08
N THR A 184 -16.41 28.32 0.01
CA THR A 184 -16.76 27.42 1.11
C THR A 184 -16.27 26.03 0.76
N GLY A 185 -15.09 25.64 1.27
CA GLY A 185 -14.57 24.29 1.13
C GLY A 185 -14.93 23.44 2.36
N TYR A 186 -15.36 22.20 2.13
CA TYR A 186 -15.44 21.23 3.21
C TYR A 186 -14.01 20.72 3.50
N GLY A 187 -13.47 21.00 4.69
CA GLY A 187 -12.30 20.31 5.21
C GLY A 187 -10.98 21.08 5.18
N PHE A 188 -10.95 22.28 5.77
CA PHE A 188 -9.72 22.86 6.33
C PHE A 188 -9.92 23.09 7.82
#